data_c965518f7183ef13ddbc113ac56fdba7
#
_entry.id   c965518f7183ef13ddbc113ac56fdba7
#
_cell.length_a   1.000
_cell.length_b   1.000
_cell.length_c   1.000
_cell.angle_alpha   90.00
_cell.angle_beta   90.00
_cell.angle_gamma   90.00
#
_symmetry.space_group_name_H-M   'P 1'
#
loop_
_entity.id
_entity.type
_entity.pdbx_description
1 polymer ?
#
loop_
_entity_poly.entity_id
_entity_poly.type
_entity_poly.pdbx_seq_one_letter_code
_entity_poly.pdbx_strand_id
1 'polypeptide(L)'
;MENPVLYIVIPCYNEQEVLPITAPMFLNKLHELAEKKLVSENSRILFVNDGSSDGTWDIIRTLAASDEHYIGISQSRNRGHQNAVLAGLMEAKDHCDISISIDCDGQDDINAMDNMVRAYLDGCDIVYGVRNDRETDSFFKRTTAQGFYKFLSAMGAEIVYNHADYRLISARALHELAKFKEVNLFLRGMVPLVGFKSTSVEYKRAERIAGKSKYPLRKMLALAGDGITSLSIKPLRLIMSFGVIVALLSFVGVIWAIVSALAGRAVAGWASMTCIICFVSGVQLICMGIIGEYIGKIYMETKQRPRYIISERTWKE
;
A
#
# COMPACT_ATOMS: atom_id res chain seq x y z
N MET A 1 16.69 -22.71 21.25
CA MET A 1 16.47 -21.31 20.83
C MET A 1 15.21 -20.87 21.51
N GLU A 2 15.17 -19.67 22.06
CA GLU A 2 13.93 -19.09 22.60
C GLU A 2 12.95 -18.88 21.46
N ASN A 3 11.66 -19.05 21.73
CA ASN A 3 10.62 -18.79 20.75
C ASN A 3 10.57 -17.30 20.42
N PRO A 4 10.36 -16.89 19.16
CA PRO A 4 10.36 -15.46 18.78
C PRO A 4 9.19 -14.72 19.43
N VAL A 5 9.43 -13.46 19.84
CA VAL A 5 8.39 -12.54 20.28
C VAL A 5 7.65 -12.00 19.06
N LEU A 6 6.33 -12.21 19.01
CA LEU A 6 5.46 -11.76 17.94
C LEU A 6 4.67 -10.51 18.37
N TYR A 7 4.65 -9.48 17.52
CA TYR A 7 3.68 -8.38 17.62
C TYR A 7 2.69 -8.46 16.47
N ILE A 8 1.40 -8.62 16.79
CA ILE A 8 0.31 -8.54 15.79
C ILE A 8 -0.13 -7.08 15.71
N VAL A 9 0.15 -6.43 14.59
CA VAL A 9 -0.13 -5.00 14.34
C VAL A 9 -1.46 -4.85 13.61
N ILE A 10 -2.42 -4.19 14.24
CA ILE A 10 -3.80 -4.08 13.76
C ILE A 10 -4.20 -2.61 13.65
N PRO A 11 -4.26 -2.03 12.43
CA PRO A 11 -4.73 -0.68 12.21
C PRO A 11 -6.27 -0.60 12.38
N CYS A 12 -6.73 0.41 13.12
CA CYS A 12 -8.13 0.61 13.46
C CYS A 12 -8.56 2.04 13.11
N TYR A 13 -9.65 2.20 12.37
CA TYR A 13 -10.27 3.50 12.10
C TYR A 13 -11.79 3.41 12.08
N ASN A 14 -12.44 3.90 13.11
CA ASN A 14 -13.88 3.82 13.34
C ASN A 14 -14.36 2.35 13.29
N GLU A 15 -13.81 1.54 14.19
CA GLU A 15 -14.03 0.10 14.27
C GLU A 15 -14.66 -0.30 15.65
N GLN A 16 -15.40 0.62 16.28
CA GLN A 16 -16.02 0.37 17.59
C GLN A 16 -16.98 -0.84 17.60
N GLU A 17 -17.61 -1.17 16.46
CA GLU A 17 -18.54 -2.31 16.34
C GLU A 17 -17.78 -3.63 16.10
N VAL A 18 -16.60 -3.57 15.49
CA VAL A 18 -15.82 -4.74 15.05
C VAL A 18 -14.85 -5.19 16.13
N LEU A 19 -14.17 -4.25 16.76
CA LEU A 19 -13.10 -4.53 17.72
C LEU A 19 -13.50 -5.47 18.86
N PRO A 20 -14.69 -5.32 19.50
CA PRO A 20 -15.11 -6.21 20.57
C PRO A 20 -15.28 -7.67 20.14
N ILE A 21 -15.50 -7.90 18.84
CA ILE A 21 -15.66 -9.24 18.26
C ILE A 21 -14.31 -9.81 17.86
N THR A 22 -13.46 -9.01 17.22
CA THR A 22 -12.21 -9.50 16.61
C THR A 22 -11.04 -9.53 17.59
N ALA A 23 -10.98 -8.66 18.59
CA ALA A 23 -9.90 -8.66 19.57
C ALA A 23 -9.76 -10.00 20.32
N PRO A 24 -10.83 -10.64 20.83
CA PRO A 24 -10.73 -11.97 21.43
C PRO A 24 -10.26 -13.05 20.46
N MET A 25 -10.59 -12.94 19.15
CA MET A 25 -10.12 -13.88 18.15
C MET A 25 -8.60 -13.81 17.98
N PHE A 26 -8.03 -12.60 17.94
CA PHE A 26 -6.59 -12.40 17.87
C PHE A 26 -5.87 -12.89 19.12
N LEU A 27 -6.45 -12.67 20.31
CA LEU A 27 -5.88 -13.15 21.58
C LEU A 27 -5.85 -14.67 21.64
N ASN A 28 -6.97 -15.31 21.29
CA ASN A 28 -7.05 -16.78 21.23
C ASN A 28 -6.01 -17.35 20.25
N LYS A 29 -5.82 -16.69 19.10
CA LYS A 29 -4.82 -17.11 18.13
C LYS A 29 -3.40 -16.93 18.67
N LEU A 30 -3.12 -15.86 19.37
CA LEU A 30 -1.82 -15.61 20.00
C LEU A 30 -1.50 -16.70 21.03
N HIS A 31 -2.45 -17.05 21.90
CA HIS A 31 -2.31 -18.14 22.87
C HIS A 31 -2.09 -19.49 22.18
N GLU A 32 -2.86 -19.80 21.11
CA GLU A 32 -2.67 -21.02 20.31
C GLU A 32 -1.26 -21.13 19.73
N LEU A 33 -0.70 -20.01 19.21
CA LEU A 33 0.66 -19.97 18.68
C LEU A 33 1.70 -20.18 19.79
N ALA A 34 1.49 -19.64 21.00
CA ALA A 34 2.35 -19.82 22.15
C ALA A 34 2.30 -21.28 22.68
N GLU A 35 1.11 -21.86 22.81
CA GLU A 35 0.92 -23.27 23.18
C GLU A 35 1.60 -24.23 22.22
N LYS A 36 1.56 -23.92 20.90
CA LYS A 36 2.30 -24.66 19.85
C LYS A 36 3.81 -24.41 19.89
N LYS A 37 4.30 -23.55 20.79
CA LYS A 37 5.71 -23.14 20.89
C LYS A 37 6.26 -22.53 19.60
N LEU A 38 5.40 -21.89 18.81
CA LEU A 38 5.79 -21.16 17.61
C LEU A 38 6.23 -19.73 17.94
N VAL A 39 5.68 -19.14 19.00
CA VAL A 39 6.02 -17.79 19.47
C VAL A 39 6.18 -17.79 21.00
N SER A 40 6.76 -16.71 21.54
CA SER A 40 6.95 -16.49 22.95
C SER A 40 5.63 -16.08 23.61
N GLU A 41 5.45 -16.40 24.90
CA GLU A 41 4.36 -15.88 25.76
C GLU A 41 4.42 -14.36 25.92
N ASN A 42 5.58 -13.76 25.72
CA ASN A 42 5.77 -12.29 25.73
C ASN A 42 5.25 -11.60 24.47
N SER A 43 4.61 -12.31 23.56
CA SER A 43 4.04 -11.75 22.34
C SER A 43 2.85 -10.83 22.64
N ARG A 44 2.58 -9.83 21.78
CA ARG A 44 1.57 -8.78 22.01
C ARG A 44 0.70 -8.53 20.78
N ILE A 45 -0.47 -7.95 21.00
CA ILE A 45 -1.39 -7.44 19.99
C ILE A 45 -1.36 -5.92 20.09
N LEU A 46 -0.83 -5.27 19.06
CA LEU A 46 -0.69 -3.82 19.00
C LEU A 46 -1.79 -3.22 18.12
N PHE A 47 -2.80 -2.63 18.75
CA PHE A 47 -3.81 -1.86 18.06
C PHE A 47 -3.32 -0.45 17.76
N VAL A 48 -3.52 -0.01 16.52
CA VAL A 48 -3.14 1.33 16.06
C VAL A 48 -4.38 2.11 15.71
N ASN A 49 -4.82 3.00 16.61
CA ASN A 49 -5.92 3.91 16.35
C ASN A 49 -5.48 5.03 15.39
N ASP A 50 -6.04 5.06 14.18
CA ASP A 50 -5.75 6.08 13.16
C ASP A 50 -6.63 7.34 13.35
N GLY A 51 -6.67 7.90 14.56
CA GLY A 51 -7.44 9.10 14.87
C GLY A 51 -8.94 8.90 14.65
N SER A 52 -9.52 7.82 15.18
CA SER A 52 -10.95 7.54 15.12
C SER A 52 -11.76 8.63 15.80
N SER A 53 -12.98 8.86 15.29
CA SER A 53 -13.96 9.80 15.85
C SER A 53 -15.05 9.14 16.68
N ASP A 54 -15.05 7.81 16.74
CA ASP A 54 -15.98 6.98 17.52
C ASP A 54 -15.31 6.42 18.79
N GLY A 55 -15.94 5.45 19.46
CA GLY A 55 -15.43 4.82 20.68
C GLY A 55 -14.24 3.86 20.52
N THR A 56 -13.63 3.77 19.33
CA THR A 56 -12.55 2.80 19.04
C THR A 56 -11.38 2.91 20.02
N TRP A 57 -10.92 4.14 20.33
CA TRP A 57 -9.78 4.32 21.24
C TRP A 57 -10.11 3.94 22.68
N ASP A 58 -11.32 4.23 23.15
CA ASP A 58 -11.76 3.85 24.50
C ASP A 58 -11.84 2.34 24.67
N ILE A 59 -12.28 1.62 23.62
CA ILE A 59 -12.27 0.15 23.58
C ILE A 59 -10.84 -0.38 23.67
N ILE A 60 -9.90 0.17 22.88
CA ILE A 60 -8.49 -0.24 22.90
C ILE A 60 -7.90 -0.05 24.31
N ARG A 61 -8.16 1.09 24.96
CA ARG A 61 -7.71 1.35 26.35
C ARG A 61 -8.28 0.34 27.33
N THR A 62 -9.55 -0.01 27.16
CA THR A 62 -10.23 -1.00 28.02
C THR A 62 -9.63 -2.39 27.83
N LEU A 63 -9.38 -2.81 26.60
CA LEU A 63 -8.70 -4.07 26.29
C LEU A 63 -7.30 -4.13 26.90
N ALA A 64 -6.50 -3.09 26.75
CA ALA A 64 -5.15 -3.01 27.31
C ALA A 64 -5.14 -2.99 28.86
N ALA A 65 -6.23 -2.53 29.50
CA ALA A 65 -6.36 -2.61 30.94
C ALA A 65 -6.83 -3.99 31.42
N SER A 66 -7.47 -4.79 30.57
CA SER A 66 -8.02 -6.11 30.91
C SER A 66 -7.01 -7.26 30.76
N ASP A 67 -6.07 -7.16 29.83
CA ASP A 67 -5.10 -8.20 29.52
C ASP A 67 -3.79 -7.58 29.02
N GLU A 68 -2.67 -8.06 29.55
CA GLU A 68 -1.33 -7.53 29.22
C GLU A 68 -0.89 -7.78 27.79
N HIS A 69 -1.49 -8.73 27.07
CA HIS A 69 -1.19 -8.99 25.67
C HIS A 69 -1.73 -7.91 24.75
N TYR A 70 -2.71 -7.13 25.19
CA TYR A 70 -3.24 -6.01 24.43
C TYR A 70 -2.48 -4.73 24.74
N ILE A 71 -1.97 -4.10 23.71
CA ILE A 71 -1.37 -2.78 23.78
C ILE A 71 -1.91 -1.91 22.64
N GLY A 72 -1.87 -0.60 22.81
CA GLY A 72 -2.43 0.31 21.80
C GLY A 72 -1.67 1.63 21.70
N ILE A 73 -1.63 2.17 20.49
CA ILE A 73 -1.19 3.54 20.20
C ILE A 73 -2.30 4.30 19.50
N SER A 74 -2.39 5.61 19.77
CA SER A 74 -3.32 6.51 19.10
C SER A 74 -2.57 7.57 18.34
N GLN A 75 -2.92 7.76 17.07
CA GLN A 75 -2.42 8.87 16.27
C GLN A 75 -3.21 10.14 16.57
N SER A 76 -2.54 11.29 16.48
CA SER A 76 -3.16 12.61 16.77
C SER A 76 -4.29 12.98 15.80
N ARG A 77 -4.35 12.36 14.62
CA ARG A 77 -5.41 12.47 13.59
C ARG A 77 -5.33 11.33 12.60
N ASN A 78 -6.37 11.14 11.80
CA ASN A 78 -6.35 10.20 10.69
C ASN A 78 -5.25 10.56 9.67
N ARG A 79 -4.39 9.58 9.38
CA ARG A 79 -3.29 9.65 8.42
C ARG A 79 -3.42 8.62 7.31
N GLY A 80 -4.46 7.79 7.39
CA GLY A 80 -4.75 6.72 6.44
C GLY A 80 -4.09 5.40 6.80
N HIS A 81 -4.70 4.34 6.33
CA HIS A 81 -4.39 2.95 6.67
C HIS A 81 -2.89 2.62 6.61
N GLN A 82 -2.18 2.99 5.54
CA GLN A 82 -0.76 2.65 5.38
C GLN A 82 0.13 3.34 6.44
N ASN A 83 -0.19 4.58 6.82
CA ASN A 83 0.54 5.26 7.88
C ASN A 83 0.23 4.66 9.25
N ALA A 84 -0.98 4.16 9.48
CA ALA A 84 -1.32 3.45 10.71
C ALA A 84 -0.56 2.12 10.81
N VAL A 85 -0.53 1.32 9.73
CA VAL A 85 0.29 0.09 9.68
C VAL A 85 1.77 0.43 9.94
N LEU A 86 2.31 1.43 9.25
CA LEU A 86 3.71 1.83 9.44
C LEU A 86 3.98 2.27 10.88
N ALA A 87 3.10 3.05 11.50
CA ALA A 87 3.25 3.48 12.88
C ALA A 87 3.36 2.29 13.83
N GLY A 88 2.47 1.31 13.69
CA GLY A 88 2.51 0.09 14.49
C GLY A 88 3.78 -0.75 14.26
N LEU A 89 4.22 -0.90 13.01
CA LEU A 89 5.45 -1.63 12.68
C LEU A 89 6.69 -0.94 13.26
N MET A 90 6.73 0.40 13.24
CA MET A 90 7.86 1.16 13.80
C MET A 90 7.87 1.16 15.34
N GLU A 91 6.73 1.12 16.00
CA GLU A 91 6.65 0.92 17.45
C GLU A 91 7.04 -0.52 17.84
N ALA A 92 6.67 -1.51 17.04
CA ALA A 92 6.95 -2.92 17.32
C ALA A 92 8.44 -3.30 17.12
N LYS A 93 9.15 -2.68 16.19
CA LYS A 93 10.47 -3.12 15.69
C LYS A 93 11.56 -3.32 16.76
N ASP A 94 11.49 -2.57 17.85
CA ASP A 94 12.48 -2.63 18.95
C ASP A 94 12.04 -3.56 20.11
N HIS A 95 10.82 -4.14 20.02
CA HIS A 95 10.19 -4.93 21.07
C HIS A 95 9.80 -6.34 20.64
N CYS A 96 10.00 -6.70 19.38
CA CYS A 96 9.65 -8.01 18.85
C CYS A 96 10.74 -8.58 17.95
N ASP A 97 10.73 -9.89 17.73
CA ASP A 97 11.56 -10.57 16.73
C ASP A 97 10.86 -10.58 15.37
N ILE A 98 9.53 -10.67 15.38
CA ILE A 98 8.66 -10.66 14.21
C ILE A 98 7.41 -9.84 14.45
N SER A 99 6.92 -9.20 13.40
CA SER A 99 5.60 -8.56 13.42
C SER A 99 4.71 -9.12 12.32
N ILE A 100 3.42 -9.25 12.58
CA ILE A 100 2.41 -9.57 11.58
C ILE A 100 1.42 -8.42 11.52
N SER A 101 1.31 -7.76 10.36
CA SER A 101 0.25 -6.79 10.11
C SER A 101 -0.99 -7.48 9.55
N ILE A 102 -2.18 -7.17 10.08
CA ILE A 102 -3.47 -7.73 9.65
C ILE A 102 -4.58 -6.69 9.85
N ASP A 103 -5.61 -6.71 8.98
CA ASP A 103 -6.77 -5.84 9.10
C ASP A 103 -7.68 -6.23 10.29
N CYS A 104 -8.31 -5.23 10.92
CA CYS A 104 -9.19 -5.42 12.08
C CYS A 104 -10.51 -6.13 11.73
N ASP A 105 -10.93 -6.15 10.45
CA ASP A 105 -12.29 -6.51 10.01
C ASP A 105 -12.60 -8.02 10.00
N GLY A 106 -11.62 -8.86 10.38
CA GLY A 106 -11.76 -10.31 10.46
C GLY A 106 -11.94 -11.02 9.12
N GLN A 107 -11.65 -10.36 8.00
CA GLN A 107 -11.76 -10.98 6.68
C GLN A 107 -10.56 -11.87 6.33
N ASP A 108 -9.37 -11.53 6.80
CA ASP A 108 -8.17 -12.31 6.53
C ASP A 108 -8.07 -13.48 7.52
N ASP A 109 -7.76 -14.67 7.01
CA ASP A 109 -7.72 -15.90 7.81
C ASP A 109 -6.56 -15.87 8.82
N ILE A 110 -6.91 -15.72 10.09
CA ILE A 110 -5.93 -15.70 11.20
C ILE A 110 -5.10 -16.99 11.30
N ASN A 111 -5.61 -18.11 10.78
CA ASN A 111 -4.89 -19.40 10.85
C ASN A 111 -3.69 -19.44 9.90
N ALA A 112 -3.62 -18.57 8.91
CA ALA A 112 -2.44 -18.41 8.06
C ALA A 112 -1.20 -17.96 8.86
N MET A 113 -1.38 -17.37 10.06
CA MET A 113 -0.26 -16.97 10.94
C MET A 113 0.63 -18.16 11.32
N ASP A 114 0.08 -19.36 11.51
CA ASP A 114 0.86 -20.57 11.80
C ASP A 114 1.92 -20.82 10.70
N ASN A 115 1.48 -20.77 9.45
CA ASN A 115 2.38 -21.00 8.31
C ASN A 115 3.34 -19.83 8.09
N MET A 116 2.92 -18.60 8.39
CA MET A 116 3.80 -17.43 8.31
C MET A 116 4.94 -17.52 9.33
N VAL A 117 4.63 -17.88 10.58
CA VAL A 117 5.65 -18.04 11.64
C VAL A 117 6.59 -19.21 11.31
N ARG A 118 6.06 -20.34 10.81
CA ARG A 118 6.90 -21.46 10.36
C ARG A 118 7.86 -21.05 9.24
N ALA A 119 7.38 -20.31 8.25
CA ALA A 119 8.22 -19.81 7.16
C ALA A 119 9.34 -18.87 7.67
N TYR A 120 9.07 -18.08 8.72
CA TYR A 120 10.12 -17.30 9.39
C TYR A 120 11.14 -18.22 10.09
N LEU A 121 10.69 -19.24 10.83
CA LEU A 121 11.57 -20.21 11.48
C LEU A 121 12.43 -21.00 10.47
N ASP A 122 11.93 -21.18 9.22
CA ASP A 122 12.67 -21.72 8.08
C ASP A 122 13.61 -20.70 7.41
N GLY A 123 13.75 -19.52 8.01
CA GLY A 123 14.73 -18.49 7.64
C GLY A 123 14.24 -17.49 6.60
N CYS A 124 12.94 -17.28 6.44
CA CYS A 124 12.38 -16.17 5.66
C CYS A 124 12.17 -14.94 6.56
N ASP A 125 12.59 -13.76 6.09
CA ASP A 125 12.40 -12.50 6.84
C ASP A 125 11.07 -11.81 6.54
N ILE A 126 10.52 -12.08 5.37
CA ILE A 126 9.27 -11.48 4.91
C ILE A 126 8.37 -12.58 4.38
N VAL A 127 7.13 -12.64 4.90
CA VAL A 127 6.13 -13.61 4.43
C VAL A 127 4.87 -12.85 4.03
N TYR A 128 4.51 -12.93 2.75
CA TYR A 128 3.32 -12.27 2.21
C TYR A 128 2.11 -13.18 2.31
N GLY A 129 1.01 -12.64 2.87
CA GLY A 129 -0.29 -13.28 2.75
C GLY A 129 -0.87 -13.02 1.36
N VAL A 130 -1.17 -14.08 0.62
CA VAL A 130 -1.74 -14.02 -0.74
C VAL A 130 -3.14 -14.60 -0.73
N ARG A 131 -4.10 -13.84 -1.24
CA ARG A 131 -5.50 -14.25 -1.31
C ARG A 131 -5.72 -15.25 -2.42
N ASN A 132 -6.32 -16.40 -2.10
CA ASN A 132 -6.64 -17.48 -3.05
C ASN A 132 -8.12 -17.47 -3.49
N ASP A 133 -8.71 -16.30 -3.76
CA ASP A 133 -10.14 -16.09 -4.02
C ASP A 133 -10.55 -16.21 -5.50
N ARG A 134 -9.90 -17.08 -6.31
CA ARG A 134 -10.12 -17.08 -7.76
C ARG A 134 -11.30 -17.91 -8.27
N GLU A 135 -11.99 -18.65 -7.42
CA GLU A 135 -13.08 -19.50 -7.88
C GLU A 135 -14.42 -18.76 -8.09
N THR A 136 -14.59 -17.57 -7.50
CA THR A 136 -15.87 -16.82 -7.53
C THR A 136 -15.88 -15.59 -8.43
N ASP A 137 -14.73 -15.14 -8.97
CA ASP A 137 -14.68 -13.95 -9.82
C ASP A 137 -15.11 -14.23 -11.25
N SER A 138 -16.02 -13.39 -11.79
CA SER A 138 -16.43 -13.45 -13.19
C SER A 138 -15.22 -13.28 -14.11
N PHE A 139 -15.22 -13.98 -15.28
CA PHE A 139 -14.16 -13.91 -16.30
C PHE A 139 -13.73 -12.48 -16.64
N PHE A 140 -14.67 -11.55 -16.69
CA PHE A 140 -14.43 -10.13 -16.99
C PHE A 140 -13.63 -9.45 -15.88
N LYS A 141 -13.97 -9.65 -14.60
CA LYS A 141 -13.23 -9.09 -13.45
C LYS A 141 -11.78 -9.63 -13.40
N ARG A 142 -11.62 -10.92 -13.64
CA ARG A 142 -10.31 -11.58 -13.65
C ARG A 142 -9.41 -11.04 -14.76
N THR A 143 -9.93 -10.89 -15.99
CA THR A 143 -9.15 -10.38 -17.14
C THR A 143 -8.78 -8.91 -16.94
N THR A 144 -9.73 -8.09 -16.42
CA THR A 144 -9.48 -6.66 -16.13
C THR A 144 -8.42 -6.49 -15.04
N ALA A 145 -8.49 -7.29 -13.96
CA ALA A 145 -7.49 -7.28 -12.90
C ALA A 145 -6.10 -7.71 -13.41
N GLN A 146 -6.02 -8.78 -14.20
CA GLN A 146 -4.74 -9.22 -14.80
C GLN A 146 -4.15 -8.17 -15.74
N GLY A 147 -4.99 -7.54 -16.58
CA GLY A 147 -4.58 -6.43 -17.45
C GLY A 147 -4.03 -5.25 -16.65
N PHE A 148 -4.69 -4.93 -15.55
CA PHE A 148 -4.27 -3.87 -14.63
C PHE A 148 -2.92 -4.16 -13.97
N TYR A 149 -2.71 -5.36 -13.44
CA TYR A 149 -1.42 -5.74 -12.85
C TYR A 149 -0.28 -5.79 -13.89
N LYS A 150 -0.55 -6.29 -15.11
CA LYS A 150 0.41 -6.23 -16.21
C LYS A 150 0.77 -4.79 -16.57
N PHE A 151 -0.21 -3.90 -16.60
CA PHE A 151 0.01 -2.47 -16.84
C PHE A 151 0.87 -1.85 -15.72
N LEU A 152 0.58 -2.11 -14.45
CA LEU A 152 1.38 -1.65 -13.31
C LEU A 152 2.84 -2.13 -13.40
N SER A 153 3.05 -3.41 -13.70
CA SER A 153 4.37 -3.99 -13.88
C SER A 153 5.11 -3.38 -15.08
N ALA A 154 4.42 -3.20 -16.22
CA ALA A 154 4.98 -2.51 -17.39
C ALA A 154 5.37 -1.06 -17.06
N MET A 155 4.61 -0.39 -16.19
CA MET A 155 4.91 0.95 -15.68
C MET A 155 6.01 0.97 -14.62
N GLY A 156 6.56 -0.21 -14.22
CA GLY A 156 7.72 -0.32 -13.34
C GLY A 156 7.40 -0.40 -11.84
N ALA A 157 6.15 -0.63 -11.48
CA ALA A 157 5.79 -0.96 -10.12
C ALA A 157 5.94 -2.47 -9.91
N GLU A 158 7.01 -2.90 -9.23
CA GLU A 158 7.21 -4.29 -8.83
C GLU A 158 6.33 -4.58 -7.62
N ILE A 159 5.12 -5.06 -7.88
CA ILE A 159 4.15 -5.41 -6.84
C ILE A 159 3.96 -6.92 -6.86
N VAL A 160 4.10 -7.57 -5.70
CA VAL A 160 3.76 -8.99 -5.56
C VAL A 160 2.26 -9.15 -5.85
N TYR A 161 1.95 -10.03 -6.79
CA TYR A 161 0.58 -10.21 -7.28
C TYR A 161 -0.37 -10.63 -6.15
N ASN A 162 -1.50 -9.94 -6.02
CA ASN A 162 -2.63 -10.28 -5.12
C ASN A 162 -2.28 -10.34 -3.62
N HIS A 163 -1.14 -9.72 -3.17
CA HIS A 163 -0.84 -9.66 -1.75
C HIS A 163 -1.68 -8.60 -1.03
N ALA A 164 -2.11 -8.95 0.17
CA ALA A 164 -2.79 -8.05 1.10
C ALA A 164 -1.76 -7.28 1.95
N ASP A 165 -2.24 -6.38 2.81
CA ASP A 165 -1.42 -5.79 3.88
C ASP A 165 -1.20 -6.78 5.05
N TYR A 166 -1.71 -8.01 4.91
CA TYR A 166 -1.44 -9.15 5.77
C TYR A 166 -0.06 -9.74 5.45
N ARG A 167 0.91 -9.49 6.31
CA ARG A 167 2.29 -9.93 6.10
C ARG A 167 3.05 -10.06 7.42
N LEU A 168 3.99 -11.02 7.46
CA LEU A 168 4.99 -11.13 8.51
C LEU A 168 6.28 -10.44 8.05
N ILE A 169 6.90 -9.67 8.96
CA ILE A 169 8.19 -9.00 8.73
C ILE A 169 9.05 -9.21 9.97
N SER A 170 10.31 -9.66 9.79
CA SER A 170 11.27 -9.79 10.89
C SER A 170 11.74 -8.43 11.41
N ALA A 171 12.15 -8.36 12.68
CA ALA A 171 12.69 -7.13 13.28
C ALA A 171 13.84 -6.55 12.45
N ARG A 172 14.78 -7.39 11.98
CA ARG A 172 15.88 -6.90 11.14
C ARG A 172 15.40 -6.30 9.83
N ALA A 173 14.36 -6.85 9.21
CA ALA A 173 13.76 -6.27 8.00
C ALA A 173 13.00 -4.97 8.31
N LEU A 174 12.37 -4.87 9.50
CA LEU A 174 11.74 -3.63 9.98
C LEU A 174 12.77 -2.51 10.22
N HIS A 175 13.94 -2.83 10.78
CA HIS A 175 15.02 -1.87 10.96
C HIS A 175 15.53 -1.32 9.63
N GLU A 176 15.63 -2.16 8.58
CA GLU A 176 15.99 -1.67 7.25
C GLU A 176 14.85 -0.86 6.62
N LEU A 177 13.60 -1.31 6.75
CA LEU A 177 12.43 -0.55 6.29
C LEU A 177 12.32 0.82 6.96
N ALA A 178 12.71 0.96 8.21
CA ALA A 178 12.70 2.22 8.96
C ALA A 178 13.64 3.29 8.36
N LYS A 179 14.65 2.90 7.58
CA LYS A 179 15.56 3.81 6.89
C LYS A 179 14.92 4.49 5.67
N PHE A 180 13.83 3.92 5.16
CA PHE A 180 13.05 4.52 4.07
C PHE A 180 12.21 5.67 4.63
N LYS A 181 12.53 6.90 4.22
CA LYS A 181 11.93 8.13 4.78
C LYS A 181 10.86 8.74 3.88
N GLU A 182 10.51 8.08 2.78
CA GLU A 182 9.53 8.59 1.81
C GLU A 182 8.21 8.95 2.48
N VAL A 183 7.73 10.16 2.21
CA VAL A 183 6.42 10.66 2.65
C VAL A 183 5.31 10.04 1.79
N ASN A 184 5.60 9.79 0.52
CA ASN A 184 4.71 9.07 -0.40
C ASN A 184 4.72 7.57 -0.12
N LEU A 185 4.10 7.20 0.98
CA LEU A 185 4.11 5.84 1.48
C LEU A 185 3.31 4.89 0.59
N PHE A 186 3.99 3.87 0.06
CA PHE A 186 3.37 2.74 -0.62
C PHE A 186 4.01 1.43 -0.11
N LEU A 187 3.57 0.97 1.06
CA LEU A 187 4.17 -0.18 1.77
C LEU A 187 4.24 -1.44 0.91
N ARG A 188 3.24 -1.66 0.04
CA ARG A 188 3.21 -2.83 -0.86
C ARG A 188 4.37 -2.86 -1.85
N GLY A 189 4.89 -1.70 -2.22
CA GLY A 189 6.06 -1.59 -3.08
C GLY A 189 7.36 -1.42 -2.31
N MET A 190 7.32 -0.82 -1.11
CA MET A 190 8.54 -0.55 -0.33
C MET A 190 9.08 -1.79 0.37
N VAL A 191 8.22 -2.66 0.90
CA VAL A 191 8.64 -3.88 1.61
C VAL A 191 9.49 -4.81 0.72
N PRO A 192 9.15 -5.06 -0.56
CA PRO A 192 10.02 -5.84 -1.46
C PRO A 192 11.40 -5.21 -1.69
N LEU A 193 11.52 -3.87 -1.64
CA LEU A 193 12.80 -3.17 -1.85
C LEU A 193 13.83 -3.44 -0.74
N VAL A 194 13.39 -3.91 0.43
CA VAL A 194 14.31 -4.34 1.50
C VAL A 194 15.18 -5.51 1.05
N GLY A 195 14.70 -6.37 0.14
CA GLY A 195 15.50 -7.37 -0.58
C GLY A 195 15.88 -8.61 0.24
N PHE A 196 15.31 -8.81 1.44
CA PHE A 196 15.57 -10.01 2.24
C PHE A 196 14.81 -11.23 1.72
N LYS A 197 15.21 -12.42 2.17
CA LYS A 197 14.57 -13.69 1.80
C LYS A 197 13.08 -13.64 2.11
N SER A 198 12.26 -13.84 1.10
CA SER A 198 10.81 -13.75 1.22
C SER A 198 10.10 -14.97 0.63
N THR A 199 8.89 -15.23 1.12
CA THR A 199 7.98 -16.24 0.59
C THR A 199 6.54 -15.78 0.71
N SER A 200 5.58 -16.57 0.23
CA SER A 200 4.16 -16.29 0.35
C SER A 200 3.41 -17.46 0.99
N VAL A 201 2.36 -17.12 1.74
CA VAL A 201 1.40 -18.07 2.33
C VAL A 201 0.03 -17.73 1.76
N GLU A 202 -0.60 -18.70 1.11
CA GLU A 202 -1.95 -18.54 0.58
C GLU A 202 -3.00 -18.71 1.67
N TYR A 203 -4.06 -17.88 1.60
CA TYR A 203 -5.21 -17.99 2.51
C TYR A 203 -6.52 -17.63 1.80
N LYS A 204 -7.63 -18.11 2.35
CA LYS A 204 -8.98 -17.78 1.88
C LYS A 204 -9.49 -16.56 2.64
N ARG A 205 -10.11 -15.64 1.89
CA ARG A 205 -10.73 -14.47 2.49
C ARG A 205 -12.15 -14.81 2.94
N ALA A 206 -12.53 -14.47 4.17
CA ALA A 206 -13.88 -14.57 4.67
C ALA A 206 -14.72 -13.33 4.32
N GLU A 207 -16.02 -13.41 4.47
CA GLU A 207 -16.89 -12.24 4.46
C GLU A 207 -16.64 -11.38 5.71
N ARG A 208 -16.85 -10.06 5.61
CA ARG A 208 -16.72 -9.16 6.75
C ARG A 208 -17.65 -9.55 7.88
N ILE A 209 -17.14 -9.56 9.10
CA ILE A 209 -17.91 -9.85 10.30
C ILE A 209 -18.91 -8.71 10.57
N ALA A 210 -18.52 -7.44 10.33
CA ALA A 210 -19.38 -6.26 10.46
C ALA A 210 -18.85 -5.10 9.59
N GLY A 211 -19.70 -4.07 9.34
CA GLY A 211 -19.32 -2.84 8.64
C GLY A 211 -19.56 -2.87 7.12
N LYS A 212 -19.49 -1.69 6.48
CA LYS A 212 -19.68 -1.52 5.02
C LYS A 212 -18.35 -1.27 4.31
N SER A 213 -18.19 -1.82 3.09
CA SER A 213 -17.01 -1.55 2.25
C SER A 213 -16.88 -0.05 1.93
N LYS A 214 -15.75 0.56 2.30
CA LYS A 214 -15.48 2.01 2.17
C LYS A 214 -14.62 2.34 0.92
N TYR A 215 -14.43 1.39 -0.04
CA TYR A 215 -13.54 1.60 -1.19
C TYR A 215 -14.29 1.72 -2.54
N PRO A 216 -14.72 2.95 -2.94
CA PRO A 216 -15.24 3.19 -4.28
C PRO A 216 -14.13 3.08 -5.35
N LEU A 217 -14.53 2.78 -6.60
CA LEU A 217 -13.62 2.63 -7.77
C LEU A 217 -12.62 3.79 -7.92
N ARG A 218 -13.07 5.02 -7.64
CA ARG A 218 -12.22 6.22 -7.67
C ARG A 218 -11.03 6.14 -6.72
N LYS A 219 -11.21 5.57 -5.52
CA LYS A 219 -10.11 5.38 -4.55
C LYS A 219 -9.13 4.30 -5.02
N MET A 220 -9.61 3.25 -5.70
CA MET A 220 -8.75 2.22 -6.28
C MET A 220 -7.87 2.78 -7.39
N LEU A 221 -8.42 3.60 -8.29
CA LEU A 221 -7.66 4.26 -9.36
C LEU A 221 -6.65 5.27 -8.80
N ALA A 222 -7.02 6.02 -7.77
CA ALA A 222 -6.10 6.93 -7.09
C ALA A 222 -4.91 6.15 -6.47
N LEU A 223 -5.19 5.06 -5.74
CA LEU A 223 -4.15 4.21 -5.15
C LEU A 223 -3.20 3.63 -6.21
N ALA A 224 -3.74 3.26 -7.39
CA ALA A 224 -2.93 2.80 -8.51
C ALA A 224 -2.03 3.89 -9.07
N GLY A 225 -2.57 5.08 -9.27
CA GLY A 225 -1.81 6.26 -9.69
C GLY A 225 -0.70 6.61 -8.72
N ASP A 226 -1.01 6.60 -7.43
CA ASP A 226 -0.04 6.82 -6.36
C ASP A 226 1.06 5.77 -6.36
N GLY A 227 0.71 4.49 -6.53
CA GLY A 227 1.68 3.40 -6.62
C GLY A 227 2.65 3.57 -7.81
N ILE A 228 2.13 3.89 -9.00
CA ILE A 228 2.96 4.10 -10.20
C ILE A 228 3.90 5.29 -10.00
N THR A 229 3.36 6.43 -9.59
CA THR A 229 4.13 7.68 -9.50
C THR A 229 5.07 7.73 -8.29
N SER A 230 4.85 6.90 -7.26
CA SER A 230 5.77 6.76 -6.12
C SER A 230 6.94 5.84 -6.40
N LEU A 231 6.74 4.79 -7.22
CA LEU A 231 7.77 3.76 -7.44
C LEU A 231 8.46 3.85 -8.80
N SER A 232 7.95 4.64 -9.75
CA SER A 232 8.44 4.62 -11.12
C SER A 232 8.48 5.99 -11.77
N ILE A 233 9.55 6.24 -12.51
CA ILE A 233 9.70 7.40 -13.41
C ILE A 233 9.31 7.07 -14.86
N LYS A 234 8.83 5.85 -15.15
CA LYS A 234 8.45 5.45 -16.51
C LYS A 234 7.38 6.34 -17.14
N PRO A 235 6.35 6.85 -16.43
CA PRO A 235 5.40 7.80 -16.99
C PRO A 235 6.08 9.04 -17.58
N LEU A 236 7.08 9.59 -16.91
CA LEU A 236 7.84 10.74 -17.42
C LEU A 236 8.63 10.39 -18.70
N ARG A 237 9.24 9.19 -18.73
CA ARG A 237 9.95 8.72 -19.93
C ARG A 237 9.01 8.50 -21.11
N LEU A 238 7.79 8.00 -20.87
CA LEU A 238 6.78 7.85 -21.92
C LEU A 238 6.34 9.21 -22.48
N ILE A 239 6.14 10.22 -21.63
CA ILE A 239 5.85 11.58 -22.05
C ILE A 239 6.96 12.12 -22.95
N MET A 240 8.21 11.95 -22.51
CA MET A 240 9.37 12.40 -23.28
C MET A 240 9.43 11.68 -24.65
N SER A 241 9.28 10.36 -24.67
CA SER A 241 9.29 9.59 -25.93
C SER A 241 8.16 9.99 -26.89
N PHE A 242 6.95 10.20 -26.33
CA PHE A 242 5.81 10.69 -27.10
C PHE A 242 6.07 12.10 -27.66
N GLY A 243 6.64 13.00 -26.85
CA GLY A 243 7.03 14.34 -27.29
C GLY A 243 8.04 14.32 -28.45
N VAL A 244 9.03 13.44 -28.38
CA VAL A 244 10.01 13.25 -29.47
C VAL A 244 9.33 12.77 -30.76
N ILE A 245 8.42 11.79 -30.67
CA ILE A 245 7.67 11.29 -31.83
C ILE A 245 6.84 12.42 -32.46
N VAL A 246 6.11 13.19 -31.64
CA VAL A 246 5.30 14.32 -32.12
C VAL A 246 6.18 15.39 -32.77
N ALA A 247 7.34 15.70 -32.18
CA ALA A 247 8.29 16.65 -32.75
C ALA A 247 8.81 16.21 -34.12
N LEU A 248 9.17 14.93 -34.28
CA LEU A 248 9.62 14.38 -35.56
C LEU A 248 8.52 14.41 -36.61
N LEU A 249 7.29 14.04 -36.26
CA LEU A 249 6.13 14.12 -37.17
C LEU A 249 5.83 15.57 -37.58
N SER A 250 5.92 16.50 -36.64
CA SER A 250 5.72 17.93 -36.90
C SER A 250 6.82 18.47 -37.85
N PHE A 251 8.07 18.04 -37.66
CA PHE A 251 9.17 18.44 -38.52
C PHE A 251 8.95 17.97 -39.98
N VAL A 252 8.50 16.73 -40.15
CA VAL A 252 8.12 16.20 -41.50
C VAL A 252 6.97 17.03 -42.08
N GLY A 253 5.95 17.37 -41.24
CA GLY A 253 4.85 18.23 -41.67
C GLY A 253 5.27 19.63 -42.11
N VAL A 254 6.26 20.24 -41.42
CA VAL A 254 6.83 21.54 -41.79
C VAL A 254 7.53 21.45 -43.14
N ILE A 255 8.38 20.44 -43.38
CA ILE A 255 9.03 20.22 -44.66
C ILE A 255 8.01 20.07 -45.79
N TRP A 256 6.97 19.25 -45.54
CA TRP A 256 5.90 19.04 -46.53
C TRP A 256 5.15 20.36 -46.86
N ALA A 257 4.86 21.17 -45.84
CA ALA A 257 4.18 22.47 -45.99
C ALA A 257 5.04 23.44 -46.84
N ILE A 258 6.34 23.52 -46.60
CA ILE A 258 7.28 24.37 -47.35
C ILE A 258 7.34 23.92 -48.82
N VAL A 259 7.50 22.61 -49.09
CA VAL A 259 7.55 22.06 -50.44
C VAL A 259 6.23 22.32 -51.19
N SER A 260 5.06 22.15 -50.51
CA SER A 260 3.75 22.41 -51.11
C SER A 260 3.53 23.90 -51.42
N ALA A 261 4.01 24.80 -50.56
CA ALA A 261 3.93 26.26 -50.79
C ALA A 261 4.81 26.65 -51.98
N LEU A 262 6.05 26.15 -52.11
CA LEU A 262 6.95 26.40 -53.21
C LEU A 262 6.41 25.84 -54.54
N ALA A 263 5.63 24.77 -54.51
CA ALA A 263 4.96 24.16 -55.65
C ALA A 263 3.65 24.90 -56.06
N GLY A 264 3.32 26.02 -55.44
CA GLY A 264 2.12 26.82 -55.76
C GLY A 264 0.78 26.19 -55.35
N ARG A 265 0.80 25.13 -54.52
CA ARG A 265 -0.39 24.44 -54.01
C ARG A 265 -0.81 25.07 -52.71
N ALA A 266 -1.63 26.15 -52.75
CA ALA A 266 -2.20 26.73 -51.56
C ALA A 266 -3.18 25.75 -50.88
N VAL A 267 -2.95 25.42 -49.63
CA VAL A 267 -3.83 24.54 -48.85
C VAL A 267 -4.89 25.40 -48.12
N ALA A 268 -6.13 25.30 -48.57
CA ALA A 268 -7.26 25.81 -47.80
C ALA A 268 -7.40 24.95 -46.53
N GLY A 269 -7.08 25.47 -45.31
CA GLY A 269 -6.98 24.61 -44.18
C GLY A 269 -7.13 25.25 -42.80
N TRP A 270 -7.91 26.36 -42.65
CA TRP A 270 -8.08 27.02 -41.35
C TRP A 270 -8.68 26.04 -40.29
N ALA A 271 -9.67 25.27 -40.65
CA ALA A 271 -10.33 24.31 -39.73
C ALA A 271 -9.38 23.20 -39.30
N SER A 272 -8.59 22.59 -40.21
CA SER A 272 -7.63 21.54 -39.89
C SER A 272 -6.49 22.06 -39.01
N MET A 273 -6.00 23.27 -39.25
CA MET A 273 -4.98 23.90 -38.42
C MET A 273 -5.48 24.13 -37.00
N THR A 274 -6.71 24.64 -36.83
CA THR A 274 -7.33 24.82 -35.50
C THR A 274 -7.47 23.49 -34.74
N CYS A 275 -7.92 22.42 -35.42
CA CYS A 275 -8.01 21.08 -34.81
C CYS A 275 -6.65 20.56 -34.33
N ILE A 276 -5.59 20.71 -35.14
CA ILE A 276 -4.24 20.28 -34.78
C ILE A 276 -3.73 21.07 -33.56
N ILE A 277 -3.89 22.39 -33.57
CA ILE A 277 -3.47 23.24 -32.44
C ILE A 277 -4.21 22.86 -31.15
N CYS A 278 -5.53 22.67 -31.21
CA CYS A 278 -6.31 22.25 -30.05
C CYS A 278 -5.89 20.87 -29.54
N PHE A 279 -5.66 19.91 -30.44
CA PHE A 279 -5.20 18.58 -30.06
C PHE A 279 -3.82 18.62 -29.40
N VAL A 280 -2.84 19.28 -30.00
CA VAL A 280 -1.48 19.41 -29.44
C VAL A 280 -1.50 20.13 -28.10
N SER A 281 -2.28 21.21 -27.99
CA SER A 281 -2.45 21.95 -26.71
C SER A 281 -3.06 21.08 -25.64
N GLY A 282 -4.08 20.28 -25.96
CA GLY A 282 -4.69 19.32 -25.01
C GLY A 282 -3.68 18.27 -24.52
N VAL A 283 -2.90 17.71 -25.41
CA VAL A 283 -1.82 16.76 -25.07
C VAL A 283 -0.76 17.43 -24.17
N GLN A 284 -0.34 18.65 -24.50
CA GLN A 284 0.61 19.40 -23.66
C GLN A 284 0.10 19.63 -22.25
N LEU A 285 -1.17 20.01 -22.09
CA LEU A 285 -1.78 20.20 -20.76
C LEU A 285 -1.80 18.89 -19.94
N ILE A 286 -2.08 17.73 -20.57
CA ILE A 286 -2.01 16.42 -19.91
C ILE A 286 -0.58 16.12 -19.47
N CYS A 287 0.41 16.33 -20.34
CA CYS A 287 1.81 16.13 -20.02
C CYS A 287 2.28 17.01 -18.86
N MET A 288 1.89 18.30 -18.86
CA MET A 288 2.18 19.22 -17.77
C MET A 288 1.50 18.79 -16.46
N GLY A 289 0.28 18.26 -16.52
CA GLY A 289 -0.42 17.72 -15.36
C GLY A 289 0.34 16.56 -14.72
N ILE A 290 0.85 15.62 -15.53
CA ILE A 290 1.65 14.49 -15.03
C ILE A 290 2.97 14.98 -14.41
N ILE A 291 3.66 15.92 -15.05
CA ILE A 291 4.87 16.55 -14.49
C ILE A 291 4.55 17.23 -13.17
N GLY A 292 3.43 17.97 -13.10
CA GLY A 292 2.95 18.64 -11.90
C GLY A 292 2.73 17.66 -10.73
N GLU A 293 2.22 16.45 -11.00
CA GLU A 293 2.04 15.39 -10.00
C GLU A 293 3.40 14.97 -9.39
N TYR A 294 4.43 14.75 -10.22
CA TYR A 294 5.77 14.44 -9.72
C TYR A 294 6.41 15.59 -8.95
N ILE A 295 6.25 16.84 -9.41
CA ILE A 295 6.71 18.02 -8.68
C ILE A 295 5.99 18.10 -7.32
N GLY A 296 4.69 17.85 -7.28
CA GLY A 296 3.92 17.77 -6.03
C GLY A 296 4.46 16.74 -5.05
N LYS A 297 4.83 15.56 -5.53
CA LYS A 297 5.45 14.51 -4.70
C LYS A 297 6.84 14.92 -4.19
N ILE A 298 7.70 15.47 -5.06
CA ILE A 298 9.01 16.01 -4.66
C ILE A 298 8.85 17.11 -3.58
N TYR A 299 7.86 17.98 -3.74
CA TYR A 299 7.57 19.03 -2.76
C TYR A 299 7.19 18.45 -1.39
N MET A 300 6.40 17.38 -1.36
CA MET A 300 6.05 16.70 -0.11
C MET A 300 7.25 16.02 0.54
N GLU A 301 8.11 15.36 -0.26
CA GLU A 301 9.35 14.73 0.22
C GLU A 301 10.35 15.78 0.78
N THR A 302 10.51 16.91 0.10
CA THR A 302 11.42 17.99 0.53
C THR A 302 10.99 18.59 1.87
N LYS A 303 9.70 18.60 2.19
CA LYS A 303 9.20 19.09 3.47
C LYS A 303 9.52 18.21 4.66
N GLN A 304 9.80 16.92 4.45
CA GLN A 304 10.14 15.94 5.48
C GLN A 304 9.20 15.94 6.70
N ARG A 305 7.90 16.17 6.46
CA ARG A 305 6.91 16.18 7.52
C ARG A 305 6.72 14.78 8.10
N PRO A 306 6.51 14.64 9.43
CA PRO A 306 6.24 13.34 10.02
C PRO A 306 5.05 12.63 9.33
N ARG A 307 5.23 11.38 8.97
CA ARG A 307 4.19 10.55 8.34
C ARG A 307 3.00 10.33 9.29
N TYR A 308 3.28 10.19 10.57
CA TYR A 308 2.31 10.06 11.65
C TYR A 308 2.84 10.76 12.92
N ILE A 309 1.97 11.01 13.87
CA ILE A 309 2.29 11.55 15.19
C ILE A 309 1.48 10.75 16.20
N ILE A 310 2.16 10.08 17.13
CA ILE A 310 1.49 9.34 18.22
C ILE A 310 1.16 10.34 19.32
N SER A 311 -0.12 10.42 19.69
CA SER A 311 -0.62 11.27 20.76
C SER A 311 -0.67 10.55 22.10
N GLU A 312 -0.98 9.24 22.08
CA GLU A 312 -1.16 8.43 23.29
C GLU A 312 -0.66 7.01 23.09
N ARG A 313 -0.19 6.40 24.18
CA ARG A 313 0.13 4.97 24.32
C ARG A 313 -0.61 4.40 25.53
N THR A 314 -0.97 3.11 25.50
CA THR A 314 -1.59 2.44 26.65
C THR A 314 -0.58 2.01 27.71
N TRP A 315 0.71 2.02 27.41
CA TRP A 315 1.80 1.75 28.34
C TRP A 315 2.62 3.01 28.61
N LYS A 316 3.33 3.04 29.74
CA LYS A 316 4.30 4.09 30.06
C LYS A 316 5.66 3.68 29.48
N GLU A 317 6.37 4.63 28.88
CA GLU A 317 7.77 4.47 28.49
C GLU A 317 8.67 4.26 29.70
#